data_f938c3324028bdf565e31962ab09dcd8
#
_entry.id   f938c3324028bdf565e31962ab09dcd8
#
_cell.length_a   1.000
_cell.length_b   1.000
_cell.length_c   1.000
_cell.angle_alpha   90.00
_cell.angle_beta   90.00
_cell.angle_gamma   90.00
#
_symmetry.space_group_name_H-M   'P 1'
#
loop_
_entity.id
_entity.type
_entity.pdbx_description
1 polymer ?
#
loop_
_entity_poly.entity_id
_entity_poly.type
_entity_poly.pdbx_seq_one_letter_code
_entity_poly.pdbx_strand_id
1 'polypeptide(L)'
;MKILTFGEIMLRLKTPEHLRIVQANGFEASYGGAESNVAVSLSTLGDDAAFLTKLPDNPVGNAAFNELRRYGVDTSRILRGGPRLGIYYFEKGNDIRPTSVLYDRAGSALAKASATEFDWEALLSGIDIFFFSGVTPAISPA
;
A
#
# COMPACT_ATOMS: atom_id res chain seq x y z
N MET A 1 21.11 -7.77 -4.36
CA MET A 1 20.94 -6.34 -4.10
C MET A 1 19.68 -6.19 -3.28
N LYS A 2 19.75 -5.48 -2.15
CA LYS A 2 18.61 -5.33 -1.23
C LYS A 2 17.91 -3.99 -1.47
N ILE A 3 16.65 -4.05 -1.83
CA ILE A 3 15.87 -2.88 -2.23
C ILE A 3 14.77 -2.64 -1.19
N LEU A 4 14.72 -1.43 -0.61
CA LEU A 4 13.66 -1.00 0.29
C LEU A 4 12.74 -0.02 -0.43
N THR A 5 11.46 -0.36 -0.55
CA THR A 5 10.46 0.56 -1.07
C THR A 5 9.64 1.13 0.08
N PHE A 6 9.35 2.44 0.05
CA PHE A 6 8.64 3.15 1.11
C PHE A 6 7.38 3.81 0.58
N GLY A 7 6.22 3.44 1.13
CA GLY A 7 4.96 4.02 0.70
C GLY A 7 3.74 3.41 1.36
N GLU A 8 2.57 3.68 0.81
CA GLU A 8 1.30 3.19 1.34
C GLU A 8 0.79 2.00 0.52
N ILE A 9 0.39 0.94 1.22
CA ILE A 9 -0.48 -0.11 0.68
C ILE A 9 -1.91 0.14 1.17
N MET A 10 -2.87 0.09 0.26
CA MET A 10 -4.28 0.35 0.53
C MET A 10 -5.14 -0.86 0.19
N LEU A 11 -6.29 -0.97 0.87
CA LEU A 11 -7.35 -1.85 0.45
C LEU A 11 -8.03 -1.28 -0.80
N ARG A 12 -8.02 -2.04 -1.89
CA ARG A 12 -8.74 -1.73 -3.11
C ARG A 12 -10.07 -2.46 -3.13
N LEU A 13 -11.15 -1.71 -3.23
CA LEU A 13 -12.52 -2.22 -3.38
C LEU A 13 -12.99 -1.95 -4.81
N LYS A 14 -12.95 -2.98 -5.63
CA LYS A 14 -13.36 -2.92 -7.04
C LYS A 14 -14.79 -3.38 -7.19
N THR A 15 -15.61 -2.64 -7.94
CA THR A 15 -16.95 -3.09 -8.33
C THR A 15 -16.86 -4.32 -9.24
N PRO A 16 -17.81 -5.27 -9.12
CA PRO A 16 -17.89 -6.39 -10.05
C PRO A 16 -18.05 -5.90 -11.50
N GLU A 17 -17.41 -6.59 -12.42
CA GLU A 17 -17.50 -6.31 -13.87
C GLU A 17 -17.30 -4.83 -14.20
N HIS A 18 -18.34 -4.17 -14.73
CA HIS A 18 -18.35 -2.76 -15.10
C HIS A 18 -19.44 -1.96 -14.36
N LEU A 19 -19.91 -2.47 -13.22
CA LEU A 19 -20.91 -1.76 -12.41
C LEU A 19 -20.32 -0.47 -11.83
N ARG A 20 -21.18 0.53 -11.67
CA ARG A 20 -20.86 1.70 -10.86
C ARG A 20 -21.00 1.38 -9.38
N ILE A 21 -20.33 2.15 -8.52
CA ILE A 21 -20.44 2.00 -7.06
C ILE A 21 -21.91 2.06 -6.62
N VAL A 22 -22.68 2.98 -7.18
CA VAL A 22 -24.13 3.14 -6.88
C VAL A 22 -25.01 1.97 -7.33
N GLN A 23 -24.49 1.05 -8.13
CA GLN A 23 -25.21 -0.13 -8.64
C GLN A 23 -24.72 -1.43 -7.98
N ALA A 24 -23.54 -1.39 -7.35
CA ALA A 24 -22.89 -2.58 -6.83
C ALA A 24 -23.44 -2.95 -5.44
N ASN A 25 -23.78 -4.22 -5.24
CA ASN A 25 -24.17 -4.78 -3.94
C ASN A 25 -22.99 -5.40 -3.17
N GLY A 26 -21.76 -5.30 -3.72
CA GLY A 26 -20.55 -5.84 -3.12
C GLY A 26 -19.32 -5.41 -3.88
N PHE A 27 -18.16 -5.76 -3.36
CA PHE A 27 -16.86 -5.42 -3.93
C PHE A 27 -15.92 -6.62 -3.95
N GLU A 28 -15.06 -6.68 -4.95
CA GLU A 28 -13.87 -7.53 -4.96
C GLU A 28 -12.77 -6.79 -4.20
N ALA A 29 -12.23 -7.43 -3.15
CA ALA A 29 -11.17 -6.87 -2.34
C ALA A 29 -9.79 -7.32 -2.84
N SER A 30 -8.86 -6.38 -2.95
CA SER A 30 -7.44 -6.62 -3.22
C SER A 30 -6.61 -5.53 -2.56
N TYR A 31 -5.29 -5.62 -2.64
CA TYR A 31 -4.40 -4.63 -2.04
C TYR A 31 -3.48 -4.05 -3.11
N GLY A 32 -3.08 -2.79 -2.94
CA GLY A 32 -2.14 -2.15 -3.86
C GLY A 32 -1.76 -0.75 -3.41
N GLY A 33 -0.68 -0.30 -3.98
CA GLY A 33 -0.09 1.03 -3.81
C GLY A 33 1.11 1.14 -4.73
N ALA A 34 1.55 2.34 -5.06
CA ALA A 34 2.62 2.53 -6.04
C ALA A 34 3.88 1.76 -5.63
N GLU A 35 4.39 2.01 -4.43
CA GLU A 35 5.63 1.44 -3.93
C GLU A 35 5.47 -0.03 -3.51
N SER A 36 4.30 -0.43 -2.99
CA SER A 36 4.01 -1.83 -2.68
C SER A 36 3.95 -2.70 -3.93
N ASN A 37 3.41 -2.16 -5.04
CA ASN A 37 3.42 -2.86 -6.33
C ASN A 37 4.84 -3.05 -6.85
N VAL A 38 5.73 -2.07 -6.66
CA VAL A 38 7.16 -2.18 -7.01
C VAL A 38 7.82 -3.28 -6.17
N ALA A 39 7.60 -3.30 -4.84
CA ALA A 39 8.14 -4.35 -3.96
C ALA A 39 7.70 -5.75 -4.41
N VAL A 40 6.40 -5.91 -4.69
CA VAL A 40 5.84 -7.18 -5.18
C VAL A 40 6.45 -7.59 -6.52
N SER A 41 6.60 -6.64 -7.45
CA SER A 41 7.19 -6.92 -8.76
C SER A 41 8.64 -7.37 -8.64
N LEU A 42 9.45 -6.66 -7.86
CA LEU A 42 10.86 -6.98 -7.61
C LEU A 42 10.99 -8.37 -6.97
N SER A 43 10.22 -8.63 -5.91
CA SER A 43 10.23 -9.93 -5.23
C SER A 43 9.82 -11.08 -6.18
N THR A 44 8.81 -10.85 -7.04
CA THR A 44 8.35 -11.83 -8.03
C THR A 44 9.43 -12.10 -9.10
N LEU A 45 10.25 -11.10 -9.42
CA LEU A 45 11.38 -11.24 -10.36
C LEU A 45 12.62 -11.86 -9.71
N GLY A 46 12.59 -12.13 -8.40
CA GLY A 46 13.68 -12.80 -7.67
C GLY A 46 14.64 -11.85 -6.98
N ASP A 47 14.33 -10.58 -6.90
CA ASP A 47 15.12 -9.60 -6.14
C ASP A 47 14.80 -9.64 -4.64
N ASP A 48 15.76 -9.22 -3.81
CA ASP A 48 15.59 -9.06 -2.36
C ASP A 48 14.87 -7.72 -2.08
N ALA A 49 13.55 -7.77 -2.07
CA ALA A 49 12.71 -6.59 -1.90
C ALA A 49 12.04 -6.55 -0.52
N ALA A 50 12.25 -5.44 0.19
CA ALA A 50 11.57 -5.11 1.44
C ALA A 50 10.58 -3.95 1.24
N PHE A 51 9.54 -3.91 2.04
CA PHE A 51 8.56 -2.83 2.03
C PHE A 51 8.48 -2.15 3.40
N LEU A 52 8.63 -0.83 3.40
CA LEU A 52 8.48 0.02 4.56
C LEU A 52 7.14 0.76 4.49
N THR A 53 6.37 0.66 5.54
CA THR A 53 5.09 1.36 5.72
C THR A 53 4.67 1.31 7.18
N LYS A 54 3.54 1.93 7.51
CA LYS A 54 2.86 1.75 8.78
C LYS A 54 1.45 1.21 8.55
N LEU A 55 1.13 0.07 9.17
CA LEU A 55 -0.16 -0.60 9.06
C LEU A 55 -0.90 -0.60 10.40
N PRO A 56 -2.23 -0.43 10.41
CA PRO A 56 -3.01 -0.52 11.64
C PRO A 56 -2.90 -1.93 12.25
N ASP A 57 -2.92 -1.99 13.58
CA ASP A 57 -2.90 -3.26 14.30
C ASP A 57 -4.32 -3.82 14.47
N ASN A 58 -4.88 -4.28 13.35
CA ASN A 58 -6.22 -4.85 13.26
C ASN A 58 -6.29 -5.87 12.10
N PRO A 59 -7.40 -6.62 11.96
CA PRO A 59 -7.53 -7.65 10.92
C PRO A 59 -7.32 -7.15 9.49
N VAL A 60 -7.70 -5.91 9.17
CA VAL A 60 -7.52 -5.33 7.83
C VAL A 60 -6.04 -5.03 7.55
N GLY A 61 -5.32 -4.47 8.53
CA GLY A 61 -3.87 -4.29 8.45
C GLY A 61 -3.12 -5.62 8.37
N ASN A 62 -3.60 -6.65 9.08
CA ASN A 62 -3.02 -8.00 9.01
C ASN A 62 -3.23 -8.62 7.61
N ALA A 63 -4.36 -8.38 6.98
CA ALA A 63 -4.62 -8.86 5.62
C ALA A 63 -3.69 -8.20 4.60
N ALA A 64 -3.47 -6.87 4.68
CA ALA A 64 -2.49 -6.16 3.84
C ALA A 64 -1.05 -6.68 4.07
N PHE A 65 -0.67 -6.91 5.31
CA PHE A 65 0.62 -7.48 5.68
C PHE A 65 0.82 -8.89 5.07
N ASN A 66 -0.19 -9.74 5.18
CA ASN A 66 -0.15 -11.10 4.63
C ASN A 66 -0.13 -11.11 3.10
N GLU A 67 -0.77 -10.15 2.46
CA GLU A 67 -0.72 -10.02 1.00
C GLU A 67 0.71 -9.76 0.50
N LEU A 68 1.46 -8.88 1.15
CA LEU A 68 2.87 -8.64 0.82
C LEU A 68 3.72 -9.91 1.01
N ARG A 69 3.53 -10.62 2.13
CA ARG A 69 4.24 -11.87 2.41
C ARG A 69 3.93 -12.97 1.40
N ARG A 70 2.71 -13.02 0.91
CA ARG A 70 2.26 -13.98 -0.11
C ARG A 70 3.09 -13.90 -1.39
N TYR A 71 3.60 -12.70 -1.71
CA TYR A 71 4.48 -12.47 -2.86
C TYR A 71 5.97 -12.49 -2.50
N GLY A 72 6.33 -12.88 -1.27
CA GLY A 72 7.72 -13.00 -0.84
C GLY A 72 8.40 -11.68 -0.46
N VAL A 73 7.65 -10.58 -0.33
CA VAL A 73 8.20 -9.30 0.11
C VAL A 73 8.64 -9.38 1.58
N ASP A 74 9.85 -8.90 1.89
CA ASP A 74 10.32 -8.76 3.27
C ASP A 74 9.49 -7.68 3.99
N THR A 75 8.73 -8.12 4.99
CA THR A 75 7.84 -7.28 5.79
C THR A 75 8.39 -6.93 7.17
N SER A 76 9.66 -7.26 7.43
CA SER A 76 10.30 -7.06 8.74
C SER A 76 10.43 -5.59 9.15
N ARG A 77 10.34 -4.66 8.18
CA ARG A 77 10.44 -3.22 8.37
C ARG A 77 9.10 -2.51 8.45
N ILE A 78 7.98 -3.25 8.48
CA ILE A 78 6.64 -2.65 8.58
C ILE A 78 6.34 -2.28 10.03
N LEU A 79 6.04 -1.01 10.28
CA LEU A 79 5.57 -0.53 11.57
C LEU A 79 4.10 -0.90 11.76
N ARG A 80 3.74 -1.18 13.02
CA ARG A 80 2.35 -1.49 13.39
C ARG A 80 1.77 -0.39 14.26
N GLY A 81 0.49 -0.10 14.07
CA GLY A 81 -0.25 0.92 14.79
C GLY A 81 -0.94 1.91 13.87
N GLY A 82 -1.53 2.95 14.46
CA GLY A 82 -2.33 3.92 13.71
C GLY A 82 -3.79 3.52 13.57
N PRO A 83 -4.66 4.46 13.10
CA PRO A 83 -6.11 4.29 13.23
C PRO A 83 -6.73 3.37 12.18
N ARG A 84 -6.27 3.40 10.93
CA ARG A 84 -6.92 2.69 9.81
C ARG A 84 -5.99 2.43 8.64
N LEU A 85 -6.35 1.46 7.82
CA LEU A 85 -5.78 1.28 6.48
C LEU A 85 -6.45 2.28 5.52
N GLY A 86 -5.68 2.85 4.58
CA GLY A 86 -6.25 3.60 3.47
C GLY A 86 -7.07 2.68 2.56
N ILE A 87 -8.13 3.22 1.97
CA ILE A 87 -9.00 2.51 1.04
C ILE A 87 -9.08 3.31 -0.26
N TYR A 88 -9.23 2.63 -1.39
CA TYR A 88 -9.71 3.26 -2.60
C TYR A 88 -10.75 2.39 -3.30
N TYR A 89 -11.75 3.06 -3.85
CA TYR A 89 -12.79 2.44 -4.63
C TYR A 89 -12.45 2.54 -6.11
N PHE A 90 -12.67 1.46 -6.83
CA PHE A 90 -12.30 1.36 -8.23
C PHE A 90 -13.51 0.93 -9.07
N GLU A 91 -13.96 1.81 -9.95
CA GLU A 91 -14.94 1.51 -10.98
C GLU A 91 -14.21 1.28 -12.30
N LYS A 92 -14.27 0.07 -12.82
CA LYS A 92 -13.72 -0.23 -14.14
C LYS A 92 -14.51 0.47 -15.23
N GLY A 93 -13.81 1.15 -16.11
CA GLY A 93 -14.39 1.75 -17.30
C GLY A 93 -15.01 0.72 -18.25
N ASN A 94 -15.92 1.19 -19.10
CA ASN A 94 -16.52 0.39 -20.17
C ASN A 94 -16.81 1.27 -21.37
N ASP A 95 -16.28 0.88 -22.52
CA ASP A 95 -16.38 1.63 -23.77
C ASP A 95 -15.96 3.11 -23.57
N ILE A 96 -16.84 4.06 -23.85
CA ILE A 96 -16.61 5.50 -23.70
C ILE A 96 -16.53 5.98 -22.24
N ARG A 97 -16.96 5.16 -21.28
CA ARG A 97 -16.92 5.51 -19.86
C ARG A 97 -15.50 5.25 -19.30
N PRO A 98 -14.79 6.27 -18.81
CA PRO A 98 -13.48 6.07 -18.22
C PRO A 98 -13.55 5.29 -16.90
N THR A 99 -12.43 4.68 -16.54
CA THR A 99 -12.20 4.14 -15.19
C THR A 99 -12.22 5.29 -14.18
N SER A 100 -12.86 5.07 -13.03
CA SER A 100 -12.92 6.03 -11.93
C SER A 100 -12.30 5.45 -10.67
N VAL A 101 -11.55 6.27 -9.95
CA VAL A 101 -10.94 5.93 -8.66
C VAL A 101 -11.33 6.98 -7.63
N LEU A 102 -11.89 6.52 -6.52
CA LEU A 102 -12.21 7.36 -5.37
C LEU A 102 -11.31 6.95 -4.20
N TYR A 103 -10.47 7.87 -3.73
CA TYR A 103 -9.59 7.65 -2.59
C TYR A 103 -10.28 8.01 -1.27
N ASP A 104 -10.23 7.07 -0.33
CA ASP A 104 -10.60 7.25 1.08
C ASP A 104 -9.37 6.86 1.94
N ARG A 105 -8.35 7.72 1.93
CA ARG A 105 -7.06 7.47 2.59
C ARG A 105 -6.68 8.50 3.63
N ALA A 106 -7.46 9.56 3.80
CA ALA A 106 -7.19 10.57 4.80
C ALA A 106 -7.15 9.94 6.20
N GLY A 107 -6.13 10.30 6.98
CA GLY A 107 -5.95 9.77 8.32
C GLY A 107 -5.60 8.28 8.39
N SER A 108 -5.09 7.69 7.31
CA SER A 108 -4.55 6.33 7.34
C SER A 108 -3.35 6.21 8.30
N ALA A 109 -2.97 4.99 8.65
CA ALA A 109 -1.86 4.74 9.57
C ALA A 109 -0.57 5.39 9.09
N LEU A 110 -0.26 5.31 7.80
CA LEU A 110 0.91 5.97 7.23
C LEU A 110 0.74 7.49 7.18
N ALA A 111 -0.42 8.01 6.77
CA ALA A 111 -0.67 9.45 6.70
C ALA A 111 -0.62 10.17 8.07
N LYS A 112 -0.82 9.42 9.16
CA LYS A 112 -0.72 9.90 10.55
C LYS A 112 0.64 9.62 11.18
N ALA A 113 1.52 8.89 10.51
CA ALA A 113 2.83 8.57 11.04
C ALA A 113 3.71 9.81 11.09
N SER A 114 4.47 9.96 12.17
CA SER A 114 5.53 10.96 12.30
C SER A 114 6.85 10.37 11.79
N ALA A 115 7.70 11.20 11.20
CA ALA A 115 9.06 10.80 10.79
C ALA A 115 9.88 10.25 11.97
N THR A 116 9.59 10.69 13.19
CA THR A 116 10.27 10.25 14.43
C THR A 116 9.88 8.84 14.87
N GLU A 117 8.82 8.26 14.32
CA GLU A 117 8.44 6.87 14.59
C GLU A 117 9.32 5.86 13.83
N PHE A 118 10.05 6.33 12.82
CA PHE A 118 10.91 5.51 11.99
C PHE A 118 12.37 5.66 12.43
N ASP A 119 12.97 4.56 12.88
CA ASP A 119 14.41 4.51 13.10
C ASP A 119 15.11 4.38 11.73
N TRP A 120 15.31 5.52 11.07
CA TRP A 120 15.86 5.57 9.71
C TRP A 120 17.25 4.94 9.61
N GLU A 121 18.08 5.06 10.64
CA GLU A 121 19.41 4.45 10.66
C GLU A 121 19.31 2.92 10.59
N ALA A 122 18.49 2.33 11.47
CA ALA A 122 18.27 0.89 11.49
C ALA A 122 17.53 0.41 10.23
N LEU A 123 16.52 1.17 9.76
CA LEU A 123 15.71 0.81 8.60
C LEU A 123 16.50 0.85 7.29
N LEU A 124 17.47 1.74 7.15
CA LEU A 124 18.30 1.85 5.94
C LEU A 124 19.57 1.01 6.01
N SER A 125 19.90 0.44 7.17
CA SER A 125 21.06 -0.41 7.32
C SER A 125 21.01 -1.62 6.39
N GLY A 126 22.09 -1.81 5.60
CA GLY A 126 22.22 -2.91 4.65
C GLY A 126 21.28 -2.83 3.43
N ILE A 127 20.73 -1.66 3.14
CA ILE A 127 19.92 -1.39 1.95
C ILE A 127 20.81 -0.77 0.87
N ASP A 128 20.76 -1.35 -0.33
CA ASP A 128 21.50 -0.86 -1.50
C ASP A 128 20.73 0.23 -2.25
N ILE A 129 19.38 0.09 -2.33
CA ILE A 129 18.49 1.04 -3.01
C ILE A 129 17.31 1.36 -2.12
N PHE A 130 17.07 2.65 -1.88
CA PHE A 130 15.84 3.16 -1.27
C PHE A 130 14.96 3.83 -2.32
N PHE A 131 13.75 3.29 -2.50
CA PHE A 131 12.79 3.75 -3.51
C PHE A 131 11.52 4.31 -2.87
N PHE A 132 11.11 5.48 -3.30
CA PHE A 132 9.80 6.06 -3.02
C PHE A 132 9.33 6.88 -4.23
N SER A 133 8.03 7.04 -4.38
CA SER A 133 7.44 7.87 -5.43
C SER A 133 6.99 9.23 -4.87
N GLY A 134 6.60 10.13 -5.75
CA GLY A 134 6.04 11.44 -5.37
C GLY A 134 4.71 11.36 -4.61
N VAL A 135 4.08 10.20 -4.54
CA VAL A 135 2.82 9.99 -3.79
C VAL A 135 3.06 10.04 -2.29
N THR A 136 4.10 9.35 -1.80
CA THR A 136 4.38 9.24 -0.37
C THR A 136 4.59 10.60 0.31
N PRO A 137 5.44 11.52 -0.19
CA PRO A 137 5.56 12.85 0.39
C PRO A 137 4.30 13.72 0.25
N ALA A 138 3.39 13.38 -0.66
CA ALA A 138 2.15 14.14 -0.86
C ALA A 138 0.98 13.70 0.05
N ILE A 139 1.14 12.60 0.80
CA ILE A 139 0.07 12.06 1.66
C ILE A 139 -0.10 12.90 2.94
N SER A 140 0.97 13.46 3.45
CA SER A 140 1.03 14.14 4.73
C SER A 140 2.10 15.24 4.71
N PRO A 141 1.90 16.35 5.47
CA PRO A 141 2.95 17.34 5.66
C PRO A 141 4.04 16.90 6.65
N ALA A 142 3.93 15.72 7.26
CA ALA A 142 4.89 15.17 8.23
C ALA A 142 6.02 14.39 7.55
#